data_2f10e45942baf4ed8dc97c315fe8007a
#
_entry.id   2f10e45942baf4ed8dc97c315fe8007a
#
_cell.length_a   1.000
_cell.length_b   1.000
_cell.length_c   1.000
_cell.angle_alpha   90.00
_cell.angle_beta   90.00
_cell.angle_gamma   90.00
#
_symmetry.space_group_name_H-M   'P 1'
#
loop_
_entity.id
_entity.type
_entity.pdbx_description
1 polymer ?
#
loop_
_entity_poly.entity_id
_entity_poly.type
_entity_poly.pdbx_seq_one_letter_code
_entity_poly.pdbx_strand_id
1 'polypeptide(L)'
;MLKTNVYNMSGKLVGEIELPEAVFGIDPNGAVVHEVVKNHLANLRQGTQSALTRAEVSGGGRKPWKQKGTGRARQGSTRAPQWTHGGIVFAPKPRDYSYTLNKKAKRLALKSVLSAKANEQAVVVIDEIKMEAPKTKEFAAFLKAVGCTSKTLVVTAAPDQ
;
A
#
# COMPACT_ATOMS: atom_id res chain seq x y z
N MET A 1 -28.02 -8.49 15.31
CA MET A 1 -27.96 -8.44 13.84
C MET A 1 -27.72 -6.99 13.42
N LEU A 2 -26.69 -6.75 12.67
CA LEU A 2 -26.33 -5.40 12.20
C LEU A 2 -27.21 -5.08 10.99
N LYS A 3 -28.03 -4.02 11.08
CA LYS A 3 -28.87 -3.57 9.96
C LYS A 3 -28.30 -2.30 9.36
N THR A 4 -28.41 -2.15 8.05
CA THR A 4 -28.04 -0.93 7.34
C THR A 4 -29.11 -0.53 6.34
N ASN A 5 -29.19 0.77 6.08
CA ASN A 5 -30.16 1.34 5.16
C ASN A 5 -29.73 1.11 3.71
N VAL A 6 -30.69 0.85 2.83
CA VAL A 6 -30.51 0.75 1.39
C VAL A 6 -31.06 2.03 0.73
N TYR A 7 -30.22 2.65 -0.09
CA TYR A 7 -30.53 3.89 -0.79
C TYR A 7 -30.63 3.67 -2.30
N ASN A 8 -31.36 4.50 -2.98
CA ASN A 8 -31.33 4.59 -4.43
C ASN A 8 -30.29 5.63 -4.91
N MET A 9 -30.09 5.76 -6.21
CA MET A 9 -29.17 6.75 -6.81
C MET A 9 -29.51 8.22 -6.48
N SER A 10 -30.74 8.51 -6.06
CA SER A 10 -31.16 9.86 -5.63
C SER A 10 -30.92 10.13 -4.15
N GLY A 11 -30.33 9.19 -3.40
CA GLY A 11 -30.13 9.27 -1.96
C GLY A 11 -31.38 9.06 -1.12
N LYS A 12 -32.49 8.56 -1.70
CA LYS A 12 -33.71 8.24 -0.96
C LYS A 12 -33.61 6.83 -0.37
N LEU A 13 -34.11 6.67 0.85
CA LEU A 13 -34.23 5.38 1.52
C LEU A 13 -35.25 4.50 0.80
N VAL A 14 -34.84 3.30 0.43
CA VAL A 14 -35.68 2.28 -0.23
C VAL A 14 -36.05 1.17 0.73
N GLY A 15 -35.15 0.78 1.65
CA GLY A 15 -35.37 -0.29 2.59
C GLY A 15 -34.22 -0.48 3.56
N GLU A 16 -34.25 -1.60 4.28
CA GLU A 16 -33.16 -2.03 5.17
C GLU A 16 -32.69 -3.43 4.79
N ILE A 17 -31.39 -3.69 4.97
CA ILE A 17 -30.79 -5.01 4.77
C ILE A 17 -30.04 -5.43 6.03
N GLU A 18 -30.03 -6.72 6.31
CA GLU A 18 -29.25 -7.31 7.40
C GLU A 18 -27.85 -7.68 6.90
N LEU A 19 -26.83 -7.19 7.58
CA LEU A 19 -25.44 -7.53 7.28
C LEU A 19 -25.07 -8.83 7.99
N PRO A 20 -24.40 -9.79 7.29
CA PRO A 20 -23.98 -11.07 7.88
C PRO A 20 -23.01 -10.85 9.04
N GLU A 21 -23.35 -11.31 10.22
CA GLU A 21 -22.55 -11.17 11.45
C GLU A 21 -21.18 -11.85 11.33
N ALA A 22 -21.11 -12.95 10.57
CA ALA A 22 -19.85 -13.67 10.28
C ALA A 22 -18.82 -12.85 9.49
N VAL A 23 -19.21 -11.69 8.92
CA VAL A 23 -18.34 -10.80 8.12
C VAL A 23 -18.23 -9.43 8.76
N PHE A 24 -19.36 -8.85 9.22
CA PHE A 24 -19.44 -7.48 9.70
C PHE A 24 -19.56 -7.35 11.22
N GLY A 25 -19.73 -8.47 11.95
CA GLY A 25 -19.87 -8.51 13.41
C GLY A 25 -18.63 -8.99 14.17
N ILE A 26 -17.46 -9.00 13.55
CA ILE A 26 -16.22 -9.45 14.17
C ILE A 26 -15.54 -8.29 14.88
N ASP A 27 -14.95 -8.54 16.06
CA ASP A 27 -14.10 -7.56 16.72
C ASP A 27 -12.88 -7.20 15.84
N PRO A 28 -12.68 -5.92 15.50
CA PRO A 28 -11.61 -5.50 14.62
C PRO A 28 -10.24 -5.77 15.22
N ASN A 29 -9.41 -6.58 14.54
CA ASN A 29 -8.05 -6.87 14.94
C ASN A 29 -7.06 -5.99 14.17
N GLY A 30 -6.68 -4.84 14.75
CA GLY A 30 -5.77 -3.88 14.13
C GLY A 30 -4.36 -4.44 13.84
N ALA A 31 -3.85 -5.36 14.67
CA ALA A 31 -2.54 -5.95 14.45
C ALA A 31 -2.47 -6.80 13.17
N VAL A 32 -3.50 -7.61 12.93
CA VAL A 32 -3.60 -8.43 11.71
C VAL A 32 -3.80 -7.56 10.47
N VAL A 33 -4.61 -6.49 10.57
CA VAL A 33 -4.79 -5.51 9.49
C VAL A 33 -3.46 -4.83 9.15
N HIS A 34 -2.72 -4.36 10.17
CA HIS A 34 -1.40 -3.75 9.99
C HIS A 34 -0.42 -4.69 9.27
N GLU A 35 -0.37 -5.95 9.66
CA GLU A 35 0.52 -6.94 9.04
C GLU A 35 0.17 -7.18 7.57
N VAL A 36 -1.12 -7.23 7.22
CA VAL A 36 -1.55 -7.38 5.82
C VAL A 36 -1.23 -6.14 4.99
N VAL A 37 -1.42 -4.93 5.53
CA VAL A 37 -1.04 -3.68 4.85
C VAL A 37 0.47 -3.62 4.63
N LYS A 38 1.27 -3.95 5.64
CA LYS A 38 2.73 -4.02 5.56
C LYS A 38 3.21 -5.02 4.50
N ASN A 39 2.58 -6.20 4.44
CA ASN A 39 2.84 -7.19 3.40
C ASN A 39 2.51 -6.65 2.01
N HIS A 40 1.35 -6.02 1.84
CA HIS A 40 0.94 -5.42 0.56
C HIS A 40 1.94 -4.36 0.09
N LEU A 41 2.33 -3.44 0.97
CA LEU A 41 3.31 -2.40 0.65
C LEU A 41 4.69 -2.99 0.33
N ALA A 42 5.12 -4.05 1.02
CA ALA A 42 6.37 -4.73 0.72
C ALA A 42 6.35 -5.40 -0.66
N ASN A 43 5.23 -6.04 -1.03
CA ASN A 43 5.05 -6.70 -2.32
C ASN A 43 4.97 -5.72 -3.51
N LEU A 44 4.62 -4.45 -3.27
CA LEU A 44 4.64 -3.40 -4.28
C LEU A 44 6.03 -2.84 -4.56
N ARG A 45 7.01 -3.11 -3.68
CA ARG A 45 8.38 -2.59 -3.85
C ARG A 45 9.09 -3.31 -4.99
N GLN A 46 9.57 -2.56 -5.96
CA GLN A 46 10.32 -3.09 -7.10
C GLN A 46 11.73 -3.61 -6.73
N GLY A 47 12.36 -3.03 -5.71
CA GLY A 47 13.64 -3.49 -5.19
C GLY A 47 14.86 -3.29 -6.10
N THR A 48 14.80 -2.35 -7.03
CA THR A 48 15.86 -2.11 -8.04
C THR A 48 16.98 -1.18 -7.56
N GLN A 49 17.01 -0.80 -6.27
CA GLN A 49 18.07 0.02 -5.73
C GLN A 49 19.42 -0.66 -5.88
N SER A 50 20.42 0.08 -6.36
CA SER A 50 21.79 -0.42 -6.53
C SER A 50 22.80 0.69 -6.32
N ALA A 51 23.87 0.38 -5.60
CA ALA A 51 25.03 1.26 -5.49
C ALA A 51 26.31 0.42 -5.57
N LEU A 52 27.43 1.07 -5.93
CA LEU A 52 28.70 0.39 -6.12
C LEU A 52 29.48 0.32 -4.80
N THR A 53 29.97 -0.86 -4.50
CA THR A 53 30.94 -1.08 -3.43
C THR A 53 32.34 -0.65 -3.89
N ARG A 54 33.30 -0.54 -2.97
CA ARG A 54 34.68 -0.24 -3.28
C ARG A 54 35.29 -1.18 -4.33
N ALA A 55 34.90 -2.43 -4.37
CA ALA A 55 35.37 -3.41 -5.33
C ALA A 55 34.85 -3.18 -6.75
N GLU A 56 33.66 -2.62 -6.87
CA GLU A 56 32.93 -2.43 -8.13
C GLU A 56 33.23 -1.07 -8.79
N VAL A 57 33.65 -0.07 -8.00
CA VAL A 57 33.98 1.25 -8.53
C VAL A 57 35.22 1.14 -9.43
N SER A 58 35.19 1.73 -10.61
CA SER A 58 36.29 1.78 -11.54
C SER A 58 37.48 2.63 -11.02
N GLY A 59 38.71 2.27 -11.36
CA GLY A 59 39.93 3.03 -11.03
C GLY A 59 40.63 2.57 -9.75
N GLY A 60 41.53 3.39 -9.21
CA GLY A 60 42.14 3.23 -7.89
C GLY A 60 43.08 2.03 -7.71
N GLY A 61 43.59 1.43 -8.76
CA GLY A 61 44.49 0.28 -8.68
C GLY A 61 45.86 0.63 -8.10
N ARG A 62 46.28 1.90 -8.18
CA ARG A 62 47.57 2.38 -7.66
C ARG A 62 47.35 3.06 -6.29
N LYS A 63 48.30 2.82 -5.36
CA LYS A 63 48.36 3.55 -4.09
C LYS A 63 48.59 5.05 -4.35
N PRO A 64 47.80 5.99 -3.80
CA PRO A 64 47.89 7.43 -4.11
C PRO A 64 49.27 8.04 -3.79
N TRP A 65 49.87 7.63 -2.67
CA TRP A 65 51.22 8.07 -2.25
C TRP A 65 51.91 7.05 -1.35
N LYS A 66 53.17 7.26 -1.06
CA LYS A 66 53.98 6.40 -0.21
C LYS A 66 53.44 6.34 1.21
N GLN A 67 53.67 5.23 1.93
CA GLN A 67 53.17 4.97 3.28
C GLN A 67 53.68 5.98 4.32
N LYS A 68 54.89 6.50 4.15
CA LYS A 68 55.55 7.48 5.05
C LYS A 68 56.28 8.53 4.22
N GLY A 69 56.64 9.67 4.85
CA GLY A 69 57.47 10.72 4.23
C GLY A 69 56.69 11.72 3.36
N THR A 70 55.35 11.75 3.39
CA THR A 70 54.53 12.69 2.59
C THR A 70 53.81 13.74 3.43
N GLY A 71 53.84 13.65 4.77
CA GLY A 71 53.04 14.52 5.65
C GLY A 71 51.54 14.38 5.52
N ARG A 72 51.03 13.48 4.67
CA ARG A 72 49.62 13.24 4.42
C ARG A 72 49.10 12.03 5.19
N ALA A 73 47.78 11.95 5.40
CA ALA A 73 47.13 10.77 5.95
C ALA A 73 47.39 9.53 5.07
N ARG A 74 47.59 8.38 5.69
CA ARG A 74 47.82 7.12 5.00
C ARG A 74 46.60 6.69 4.17
N GLN A 75 46.78 6.42 2.88
CA GLN A 75 45.73 6.01 1.96
C GLN A 75 46.15 4.80 1.14
N GLY A 76 45.24 3.85 0.96
CA GLY A 76 45.52 2.64 0.18
C GLY A 76 44.93 2.69 -1.24
N SER A 77 43.79 3.37 -1.40
CA SER A 77 43.06 3.45 -2.66
C SER A 77 42.17 4.67 -2.72
N THR A 78 42.05 5.28 -3.88
CA THR A 78 41.11 6.38 -4.15
C THR A 78 39.65 5.94 -4.24
N ARG A 79 39.39 4.62 -4.34
CA ARG A 79 38.04 4.04 -4.31
C ARG A 79 37.49 3.82 -2.91
N ALA A 80 38.26 4.14 -1.87
CA ALA A 80 37.80 3.98 -0.49
C ALA A 80 36.64 4.92 -0.17
N PRO A 81 35.74 4.57 0.77
CA PRO A 81 34.52 5.31 1.02
C PRO A 81 34.69 6.77 1.47
N GLN A 82 35.86 7.10 2.05
CA GLN A 82 36.19 8.46 2.47
C GLN A 82 36.60 9.38 1.31
N TRP A 83 36.77 8.86 0.11
CA TRP A 83 37.07 9.62 -1.08
C TRP A 83 35.82 10.03 -1.85
N THR A 84 35.85 11.22 -2.41
CA THR A 84 34.85 11.63 -3.40
C THR A 84 34.86 10.65 -4.58
N HIS A 85 33.68 10.19 -5.00
CA HIS A 85 33.52 9.12 -5.98
C HIS A 85 34.03 7.73 -5.56
N GLY A 86 34.37 7.54 -4.29
CA GLY A 86 34.64 6.21 -3.73
C GLY A 86 33.42 5.35 -3.60
N GLY A 87 33.60 4.06 -3.29
CA GLY A 87 32.50 3.12 -3.11
C GLY A 87 31.74 3.30 -1.79
N ILE A 88 30.53 2.78 -1.73
CA ILE A 88 29.71 2.73 -0.52
C ILE A 88 30.04 1.43 0.25
N VAL A 89 30.24 1.51 1.58
CA VAL A 89 30.64 0.34 2.37
C VAL A 89 29.57 -0.75 2.35
N PHE A 90 28.32 -0.41 2.69
CA PHE A 90 27.16 -1.30 2.63
C PHE A 90 26.23 -0.85 1.50
N ALA A 91 26.75 -0.95 0.27
CA ALA A 91 25.99 -0.55 -0.90
C ALA A 91 24.70 -1.38 -1.04
N PRO A 92 23.54 -0.74 -1.19
CA PRO A 92 22.31 -1.47 -1.47
C PRO A 92 22.43 -2.22 -2.79
N LYS A 93 21.90 -3.42 -2.83
CA LYS A 93 21.82 -4.27 -4.03
C LYS A 93 20.36 -4.56 -4.34
N PRO A 94 20.02 -4.82 -5.61
CA PRO A 94 18.69 -5.26 -5.97
C PRO A 94 18.27 -6.49 -5.17
N ARG A 95 17.06 -6.45 -4.60
CA ARG A 95 16.53 -7.59 -3.86
C ARG A 95 15.01 -7.63 -3.97
N ASP A 96 14.45 -8.82 -3.82
CA ASP A 96 13.03 -9.01 -3.66
C ASP A 96 12.60 -8.74 -2.20
N TYR A 97 11.53 -7.96 -2.03
CA TYR A 97 10.93 -7.63 -0.73
C TYR A 97 9.63 -8.41 -0.51
N SER A 98 9.19 -9.19 -1.50
CA SER A 98 7.91 -9.88 -1.44
C SER A 98 7.94 -11.03 -0.42
N TYR A 99 6.83 -11.19 0.27
CA TYR A 99 6.59 -12.35 1.12
C TYR A 99 5.09 -12.66 1.17
N THR A 100 4.75 -13.88 1.55
CA THR A 100 3.38 -14.37 1.59
C THR A 100 2.86 -14.47 3.02
N LEU A 101 1.61 -14.04 3.22
CA LEU A 101 0.86 -14.29 4.47
C LEU A 101 -0.15 -15.41 4.28
N ASN A 102 -0.48 -16.08 5.37
CA ASN A 102 -1.48 -17.13 5.40
C ASN A 102 -2.85 -16.63 4.93
N LYS A 103 -3.56 -17.41 4.12
CA LYS A 103 -4.89 -17.06 3.61
C LYS A 103 -5.90 -16.74 4.73
N LYS A 104 -5.82 -17.47 5.86
CA LYS A 104 -6.68 -17.23 7.03
C LYS A 104 -6.45 -15.83 7.62
N ALA A 105 -5.19 -15.37 7.75
CA ALA A 105 -4.85 -14.05 8.26
C ALA A 105 -5.37 -12.95 7.32
N LYS A 106 -5.19 -13.08 6.00
CA LYS A 106 -5.71 -12.13 5.02
C LYS A 106 -7.24 -11.99 5.09
N ARG A 107 -7.96 -13.13 5.23
CA ARG A 107 -9.42 -13.13 5.38
C ARG A 107 -9.86 -12.49 6.69
N LEU A 108 -9.17 -12.76 7.79
CA LEU A 108 -9.47 -12.14 9.08
C LEU A 108 -9.25 -10.63 9.04
N ALA A 109 -8.16 -10.16 8.42
CA ALA A 109 -7.91 -8.74 8.23
C ALA A 109 -9.03 -8.05 7.43
N LEU A 110 -9.46 -8.66 6.31
CA LEU A 110 -10.55 -8.10 5.49
C LEU A 110 -11.86 -8.00 6.28
N LYS A 111 -12.24 -9.06 6.99
CA LYS A 111 -13.42 -9.06 7.86
C LYS A 111 -13.31 -8.00 8.97
N SER A 112 -12.14 -7.87 9.60
CA SER A 112 -11.88 -6.86 10.63
C SER A 112 -12.08 -5.43 10.11
N VAL A 113 -11.60 -5.14 8.89
CA VAL A 113 -11.80 -3.83 8.26
C VAL A 113 -13.28 -3.59 7.92
N LEU A 114 -13.95 -4.59 7.36
CA LEU A 114 -15.39 -4.47 7.04
C LEU A 114 -16.23 -4.25 8.29
N SER A 115 -15.95 -4.98 9.39
CA SER A 115 -16.63 -4.78 10.68
C SER A 115 -16.37 -3.38 11.24
N ALA A 116 -15.13 -2.89 11.19
CA ALA A 116 -14.80 -1.53 11.64
C ALA A 116 -15.57 -0.49 10.82
N LYS A 117 -15.63 -0.63 9.50
CA LYS A 117 -16.37 0.29 8.62
C LYS A 117 -17.89 0.23 8.84
N ALA A 118 -18.43 -0.93 9.13
CA ALA A 118 -19.84 -1.07 9.48
C ALA A 118 -20.16 -0.38 10.82
N ASN A 119 -19.29 -0.53 11.83
CA ASN A 119 -19.43 0.14 13.12
C ASN A 119 -19.33 1.67 13.01
N GLU A 120 -18.49 2.18 12.10
CA GLU A 120 -18.35 3.60 11.77
C GLU A 120 -19.52 4.14 10.91
N GLN A 121 -20.49 3.30 10.52
CA GLN A 121 -21.55 3.63 9.57
C GLN A 121 -21.03 4.12 8.20
N ALA A 122 -19.83 3.68 7.82
CA ALA A 122 -19.17 4.04 6.57
C ALA A 122 -19.49 3.05 5.42
N VAL A 123 -20.34 2.07 5.66
CA VAL A 123 -20.85 1.15 4.64
C VAL A 123 -22.21 1.64 4.18
N VAL A 124 -22.29 2.01 2.91
CA VAL A 124 -23.53 2.48 2.28
C VAL A 124 -23.97 1.44 1.25
N VAL A 125 -25.20 0.98 1.35
CA VAL A 125 -25.77 0.01 0.42
C VAL A 125 -26.69 0.72 -0.57
N ILE A 126 -26.51 0.40 -1.84
CA ILE A 126 -27.30 0.95 -2.95
C ILE A 126 -28.08 -0.19 -3.59
N ASP A 127 -29.34 0.06 -3.89
CA ASP A 127 -30.24 -0.89 -4.53
C ASP A 127 -29.73 -1.23 -5.95
N GLU A 128 -29.65 -0.24 -6.82
CA GLU A 128 -29.22 -0.41 -8.19
C GLU A 128 -28.47 0.83 -8.70
N ILE A 129 -27.40 0.62 -9.45
CA ILE A 129 -26.69 1.69 -10.17
C ILE A 129 -26.98 1.53 -11.66
N LYS A 130 -27.87 2.37 -12.18
CA LYS A 130 -28.21 2.41 -13.61
C LYS A 130 -27.95 3.80 -14.18
N MET A 131 -27.18 3.85 -15.25
CA MET A 131 -26.91 5.06 -16.02
C MET A 131 -27.10 4.74 -17.51
N GLU A 132 -27.80 5.61 -18.24
CA GLU A 132 -28.01 5.45 -19.71
C GLU A 132 -26.71 5.64 -20.49
N ALA A 133 -25.80 6.47 -19.97
CA ALA A 133 -24.48 6.72 -20.53
C ALA A 133 -23.45 6.97 -19.43
N PRO A 134 -22.18 6.60 -19.61
CA PRO A 134 -21.13 6.82 -18.62
C PRO A 134 -20.77 8.31 -18.53
N LYS A 135 -21.45 9.04 -17.63
CA LYS A 135 -21.22 10.47 -17.36
C LYS A 135 -20.70 10.70 -15.96
N THR A 136 -19.47 11.19 -15.84
CA THR A 136 -18.82 11.51 -14.54
C THR A 136 -19.60 12.53 -13.71
N LYS A 137 -20.28 13.49 -14.34
CA LYS A 137 -21.10 14.50 -13.66
C LYS A 137 -22.28 13.86 -12.92
N GLU A 138 -22.97 12.93 -13.53
CA GLU A 138 -24.12 12.21 -12.95
C GLU A 138 -23.65 11.31 -11.80
N PHE A 139 -22.54 10.60 -11.98
CA PHE A 139 -21.94 9.78 -10.94
C PHE A 139 -21.47 10.60 -9.73
N ALA A 140 -20.85 11.74 -9.97
CA ALA A 140 -20.43 12.65 -8.89
C ALA A 140 -21.64 13.23 -8.12
N ALA A 141 -22.75 13.52 -8.81
CA ALA A 141 -23.97 13.96 -8.18
C ALA A 141 -24.60 12.86 -7.30
N PHE A 142 -24.60 11.62 -7.79
CA PHE A 142 -25.02 10.45 -7.05
C PHE A 142 -24.20 10.26 -5.76
N LEU A 143 -22.85 10.26 -5.85
CA LEU A 143 -21.99 10.12 -4.66
C LEU A 143 -22.28 11.20 -3.60
N LYS A 144 -22.52 12.44 -4.03
CA LYS A 144 -22.91 13.54 -3.14
C LYS A 144 -24.28 13.32 -2.51
N ALA A 145 -25.25 12.83 -3.28
CA ALA A 145 -26.60 12.55 -2.78
C ALA A 145 -26.62 11.47 -1.69
N VAL A 146 -25.72 10.50 -1.79
CA VAL A 146 -25.56 9.41 -0.81
C VAL A 146 -24.62 9.78 0.35
N GLY A 147 -24.07 11.00 0.35
CA GLY A 147 -23.20 11.50 1.43
C GLY A 147 -21.74 11.06 1.33
N CYS A 148 -21.33 10.49 0.21
CA CYS A 148 -19.93 10.09 -0.03
C CYS A 148 -19.08 11.28 -0.45
N THR A 149 -18.45 11.96 0.51
CA THR A 149 -17.63 13.18 0.27
C THR A 149 -16.13 12.94 0.24
N SER A 150 -15.67 11.75 0.65
CA SER A 150 -14.27 11.36 0.72
C SER A 150 -13.92 10.27 -0.30
N LYS A 151 -12.71 9.71 -0.22
CA LYS A 151 -12.33 8.54 -1.02
C LYS A 151 -13.30 7.39 -0.78
N THR A 152 -14.00 6.97 -1.81
CA THR A 152 -15.04 5.95 -1.78
C THR A 152 -14.64 4.76 -2.64
N LEU A 153 -14.82 3.56 -2.12
CA LEU A 153 -14.71 2.32 -2.88
C LEU A 153 -16.12 1.88 -3.29
N VAL A 154 -16.36 1.79 -4.57
CA VAL A 154 -17.61 1.23 -5.13
C VAL A 154 -17.38 -0.23 -5.46
N VAL A 155 -18.27 -1.10 -4.98
CA VAL A 155 -18.20 -2.54 -5.20
C VAL A 155 -19.47 -2.99 -5.92
N THR A 156 -19.30 -3.63 -7.08
CA THR A 156 -20.39 -4.22 -7.88
C THR A 156 -20.22 -5.73 -7.96
N ALA A 157 -21.30 -6.47 -8.14
CA ALA A 157 -21.27 -7.93 -8.26
C ALA A 157 -20.61 -8.42 -9.56
N ALA A 158 -20.75 -7.65 -10.64
CA ALA A 158 -20.15 -7.91 -11.94
C ALA A 158 -19.71 -6.59 -12.59
N PRO A 159 -18.71 -6.63 -13.49
CA PRO A 159 -18.39 -5.44 -14.28
C PRO A 159 -19.56 -5.10 -15.19
N ASP A 160 -19.95 -3.84 -15.18
CA ASP A 160 -20.94 -3.27 -16.10
C ASP A 160 -20.23 -2.86 -17.39
N GLN A 161 -20.75 -3.25 -18.55
CA GLN A 161 -20.15 -2.99 -19.88
C GLN A 161 -20.68 -1.71 -20.49
#